data_de1b9d475ba017de737a0355cf17057b
#
_entry.id   de1b9d475ba017de737a0355cf17057b
#
_cell.length_a   1.000
_cell.length_b   1.000
_cell.length_c   1.000
_cell.angle_alpha   90.00
_cell.angle_beta   90.00
_cell.angle_gamma   90.00
#
_symmetry.space_group_name_H-M   'P 1'
#
loop_
_entity.id
_entity.type
_entity.pdbx_description
1 polymer ?
#
loop_
_entity_poly.entity_id
_entity_poly.type
_entity_poly.pdbx_seq_one_letter_code
_entity_poly.pdbx_strand_id
1 'polypeptide(L)'
;MVVDDHPSSRMTAVALLSVEGYDVIEAESGATALAQLQQTNPDLILLDVMMPGMDGYEVCRRLKEDELTRLTPVVFITALDDRRSRLRGIEAGGDDFLTKPFDQLELSARVKSLVHQKRLNEDLDHAEKVLFSIARTVESRDPNTGDHCERLVMLGKAFGEFLGLTRSQIRDLMWGGYLHDIGKVGIPDAVLLKTGRLTPEEFQIMKQHVLIGEKICQPLRTMRGVVPIIRHHHERWDGSGYPDALKGDDIPFLAQVFQILDIYDALTSERPYKKAFSPEEALRIIAEETRKGWRNPDLIAEFSDFIQAIELQFKSEPIWFEKYVKAVNRI
;
A
#
# COMPACT_ATOMS: atom_id res chain seq x y z
N MET A 1 -16.57 9.17 -19.58
CA MET A 1 -18.06 9.30 -19.48
C MET A 1 -18.42 10.77 -19.52
N VAL A 2 -19.52 11.16 -20.17
CA VAL A 2 -20.07 12.54 -20.19
C VAL A 2 -21.44 12.52 -19.54
N VAL A 3 -21.61 13.30 -18.48
CA VAL A 3 -22.85 13.40 -17.69
C VAL A 3 -23.37 14.83 -17.76
N ASP A 4 -24.48 15.03 -18.45
CA ASP A 4 -25.08 16.36 -18.67
C ASP A 4 -26.57 16.16 -19.02
N ASP A 5 -27.49 16.86 -18.36
CA ASP A 5 -28.92 16.74 -18.62
C ASP A 5 -29.36 17.45 -19.90
N HIS A 6 -28.56 18.41 -20.41
CA HIS A 6 -28.82 19.12 -21.65
C HIS A 6 -28.30 18.36 -22.86
N PRO A 7 -29.17 17.84 -23.76
CA PRO A 7 -28.76 17.02 -24.90
C PRO A 7 -27.73 17.68 -25.81
N SER A 8 -27.92 19.00 -26.09
CA SER A 8 -27.00 19.73 -26.98
C SER A 8 -25.60 19.88 -26.39
N SER A 9 -25.49 20.16 -25.10
CA SER A 9 -24.20 20.26 -24.40
C SER A 9 -23.50 18.91 -24.37
N ARG A 10 -24.24 17.84 -24.01
CA ARG A 10 -23.75 16.47 -23.99
C ARG A 10 -23.24 16.02 -25.37
N MET A 11 -24.04 16.21 -26.43
CA MET A 11 -23.65 15.88 -27.80
C MET A 11 -22.39 16.63 -28.25
N THR A 12 -22.24 17.91 -27.88
CA THR A 12 -21.05 18.68 -28.19
C THR A 12 -19.80 18.09 -27.56
N ALA A 13 -19.85 17.79 -26.27
CA ALA A 13 -18.73 17.16 -25.56
C ALA A 13 -18.37 15.80 -26.16
N VAL A 14 -19.40 14.97 -26.44
CA VAL A 14 -19.22 13.65 -27.07
C VAL A 14 -18.57 13.78 -28.44
N ALA A 15 -19.07 14.69 -29.30
CA ALA A 15 -18.51 14.87 -30.62
C ALA A 15 -17.03 15.29 -30.59
N LEU A 16 -16.68 16.24 -29.72
CA LEU A 16 -15.30 16.71 -29.56
C LEU A 16 -14.36 15.59 -29.11
N LEU A 17 -14.78 14.80 -28.13
CA LEU A 17 -13.95 13.70 -27.63
C LEU A 17 -13.85 12.54 -28.62
N SER A 18 -14.93 12.23 -29.33
CA SER A 18 -14.94 11.16 -30.34
C SER A 18 -14.02 11.47 -31.52
N VAL A 19 -13.90 12.73 -31.94
CA VAL A 19 -12.94 13.17 -32.95
C VAL A 19 -11.49 12.93 -32.53
N GLU A 20 -11.23 12.98 -31.23
CA GLU A 20 -9.90 12.69 -30.67
C GLU A 20 -9.65 11.19 -30.37
N GLY A 21 -10.61 10.32 -30.70
CA GLY A 21 -10.48 8.87 -30.60
C GLY A 21 -10.82 8.31 -29.24
N TYR A 22 -11.55 9.05 -28.39
CA TYR A 22 -12.07 8.52 -27.15
C TYR A 22 -13.40 7.78 -27.37
N ASP A 23 -13.55 6.63 -26.70
CA ASP A 23 -14.85 5.95 -26.54
C ASP A 23 -15.65 6.67 -25.46
N VAL A 24 -16.81 7.20 -25.81
CA VAL A 24 -17.59 8.04 -24.90
C VAL A 24 -18.87 7.34 -24.45
N ILE A 25 -19.04 7.22 -23.14
CA ILE A 25 -20.29 6.78 -22.50
C ILE A 25 -21.09 8.02 -22.12
N GLU A 26 -22.38 8.05 -22.45
CA GLU A 26 -23.26 9.15 -22.15
C GLU A 26 -24.20 8.83 -21.01
N ALA A 27 -24.46 9.81 -20.14
CA ALA A 27 -25.48 9.76 -19.11
C ALA A 27 -26.24 11.09 -19.08
N GLU A 28 -27.59 11.02 -19.04
CA GLU A 28 -28.46 12.20 -19.02
C GLU A 28 -28.78 12.70 -17.61
N SER A 29 -28.31 12.01 -16.59
CA SER A 29 -28.53 12.38 -15.17
C SER A 29 -27.48 11.73 -14.28
N GLY A 30 -27.31 12.26 -13.08
CA GLY A 30 -26.46 11.67 -12.05
C GLY A 30 -26.87 10.24 -11.68
N ALA A 31 -28.18 9.96 -11.62
CA ALA A 31 -28.68 8.62 -11.32
C ALA A 31 -28.32 7.60 -12.41
N THR A 32 -28.47 7.99 -13.68
CA THR A 32 -28.07 7.15 -14.82
C THR A 32 -26.55 6.92 -14.83
N ALA A 33 -25.76 7.95 -14.55
CA ALA A 33 -24.31 7.83 -14.47
C ALA A 33 -23.89 6.81 -13.39
N LEU A 34 -24.41 6.94 -12.16
CA LEU A 34 -24.09 6.03 -11.07
C LEU A 34 -24.52 4.58 -11.38
N ALA A 35 -25.66 4.37 -12.04
CA ALA A 35 -26.11 3.05 -12.46
C ALA A 35 -25.19 2.41 -13.52
N GLN A 36 -24.74 3.19 -14.50
CA GLN A 36 -23.82 2.71 -15.54
C GLN A 36 -22.43 2.38 -14.99
N LEU A 37 -21.95 3.12 -13.99
CA LEU A 37 -20.66 2.90 -13.34
C LEU A 37 -20.55 1.60 -12.57
N GLN A 38 -21.68 0.94 -12.26
CA GLN A 38 -21.67 -0.42 -11.72
C GLN A 38 -21.21 -1.48 -12.74
N GLN A 39 -21.20 -1.13 -14.04
CA GLN A 39 -20.88 -2.06 -15.13
C GLN A 39 -19.74 -1.54 -16.01
N THR A 40 -19.31 -0.30 -15.82
CA THR A 40 -18.29 0.37 -16.64
C THR A 40 -17.27 1.08 -15.76
N ASN A 41 -16.03 1.13 -16.20
CA ASN A 41 -14.95 1.84 -15.51
C ASN A 41 -14.34 2.89 -16.47
N PRO A 42 -14.91 4.11 -16.56
CA PRO A 42 -14.38 5.13 -17.44
C PRO A 42 -13.05 5.70 -16.94
N ASP A 43 -12.17 6.08 -17.88
CA ASP A 43 -10.90 6.71 -17.57
C ASP A 43 -11.05 8.14 -17.00
N LEU A 44 -12.22 8.80 -17.24
CA LEU A 44 -12.52 10.14 -16.78
C LEU A 44 -14.03 10.40 -16.87
N ILE A 45 -14.54 11.22 -15.95
CA ILE A 45 -15.93 11.68 -15.95
C ILE A 45 -15.96 13.20 -16.16
N LEU A 46 -16.60 13.63 -17.25
CA LEU A 46 -17.05 15.01 -17.43
C LEU A 46 -18.44 15.14 -16.82
N LEU A 47 -18.62 16.02 -15.85
CA LEU A 47 -19.81 16.06 -15.02
C LEU A 47 -20.40 17.46 -14.97
N ASP A 48 -21.61 17.63 -15.50
CA ASP A 48 -22.32 18.90 -15.29
C ASP A 48 -22.68 19.09 -13.83
N VAL A 49 -22.52 20.32 -13.34
CA VAL A 49 -22.87 20.71 -11.98
C VAL A 49 -24.38 20.85 -11.82
N MET A 50 -25.05 21.47 -12.80
CA MET A 50 -26.44 21.87 -12.68
C MET A 50 -27.37 20.84 -13.34
N MET A 51 -27.69 19.78 -12.61
CA MET A 51 -28.64 18.75 -13.10
C MET A 51 -29.87 18.64 -12.19
N PRO A 52 -31.06 18.32 -12.75
CA PRO A 52 -32.26 18.11 -11.95
C PRO A 52 -32.13 16.89 -11.03
N GLY A 53 -32.67 17.00 -9.83
CA GLY A 53 -32.71 15.93 -8.84
C GLY A 53 -31.41 15.79 -8.07
N MET A 54 -30.36 15.23 -8.66
CA MET A 54 -29.03 15.06 -8.05
C MET A 54 -28.03 15.99 -8.76
N ASP A 55 -27.48 16.96 -8.04
CA ASP A 55 -26.48 17.87 -8.61
C ASP A 55 -25.14 17.17 -8.82
N GLY A 56 -24.27 17.75 -9.67
CA GLY A 56 -22.97 17.17 -9.97
C GLY A 56 -22.06 17.02 -8.75
N TYR A 57 -22.19 17.89 -7.76
CA TYR A 57 -21.39 17.78 -6.53
C TYR A 57 -21.76 16.55 -5.71
N GLU A 58 -23.04 16.22 -5.63
CA GLU A 58 -23.51 15.01 -4.96
C GLU A 58 -23.08 13.75 -5.70
N VAL A 59 -23.15 13.75 -7.03
CA VAL A 59 -22.62 12.64 -7.85
C VAL A 59 -21.14 12.43 -7.57
N CYS A 60 -20.35 13.52 -7.59
CA CYS A 60 -18.91 13.45 -7.34
C CYS A 60 -18.59 12.89 -5.95
N ARG A 61 -19.27 13.33 -4.89
CA ARG A 61 -19.05 12.79 -3.54
C ARG A 61 -19.27 11.28 -3.50
N ARG A 62 -20.37 10.79 -4.06
CA ARG A 62 -20.65 9.34 -4.13
C ARG A 62 -19.59 8.58 -4.90
N LEU A 63 -19.10 9.15 -6.00
CA LEU A 63 -17.99 8.56 -6.76
C LEU A 63 -16.71 8.47 -5.95
N LYS A 64 -16.40 9.48 -5.15
CA LYS A 64 -15.18 9.53 -4.34
C LYS A 64 -15.27 8.71 -3.04
N GLU A 65 -16.48 8.37 -2.61
CA GLU A 65 -16.73 7.46 -1.48
C GLU A 65 -16.70 5.97 -1.87
N ASP A 66 -16.94 5.65 -3.14
CA ASP A 66 -16.93 4.27 -3.66
C ASP A 66 -15.50 3.85 -4.05
N GLU A 67 -15.04 2.71 -3.53
CA GLU A 67 -13.69 2.19 -3.77
C GLU A 67 -13.37 1.98 -5.25
N LEU A 68 -14.34 1.59 -6.06
CA LEU A 68 -14.14 1.30 -7.49
C LEU A 68 -13.97 2.57 -8.31
N THR A 69 -14.60 3.68 -7.90
CA THR A 69 -14.65 4.91 -8.69
C THR A 69 -13.88 6.08 -8.08
N ARG A 70 -13.44 5.99 -6.82
CA ARG A 70 -12.76 7.09 -6.09
C ARG A 70 -11.53 7.67 -6.80
N LEU A 71 -10.80 6.82 -7.55
CA LEU A 71 -9.60 7.23 -8.30
C LEU A 71 -9.92 7.74 -9.71
N THR A 72 -11.17 7.62 -10.16
CA THR A 72 -11.58 8.15 -11.47
C THR A 72 -11.61 9.68 -11.43
N PRO A 73 -10.85 10.38 -12.30
CA PRO A 73 -10.86 11.82 -12.36
C PRO A 73 -12.23 12.35 -12.76
N VAL A 74 -12.68 13.39 -12.03
CA VAL A 74 -13.93 14.10 -12.30
C VAL A 74 -13.61 15.54 -12.68
N VAL A 75 -14.00 15.93 -13.90
CA VAL A 75 -13.94 17.32 -14.37
C VAL A 75 -15.34 17.89 -14.36
N PHE A 76 -15.56 18.90 -13.55
CA PHE A 76 -16.83 19.59 -13.54
C PHE A 76 -16.97 20.49 -14.79
N ILE A 77 -18.10 20.38 -15.46
CA ILE A 77 -18.50 21.30 -16.51
C ILE A 77 -19.57 22.22 -15.94
N THR A 78 -19.36 23.52 -15.97
CA THR A 78 -20.29 24.46 -15.34
C THR A 78 -20.37 25.78 -16.05
N ALA A 79 -21.54 26.41 -16.02
CA ALA A 79 -21.71 27.81 -16.40
C ALA A 79 -21.33 28.78 -15.25
N LEU A 80 -21.09 28.24 -14.07
CA LEU A 80 -20.76 28.98 -12.86
C LEU A 80 -19.24 29.17 -12.74
N ASP A 81 -18.76 30.38 -12.90
CA ASP A 81 -17.33 30.74 -12.76
C ASP A 81 -17.07 31.53 -11.47
N ASP A 82 -17.87 31.32 -10.44
CA ASP A 82 -17.66 31.96 -9.15
C ASP A 82 -16.82 31.13 -8.20
N ARG A 83 -16.12 31.83 -7.30
CA ARG A 83 -15.23 31.22 -6.31
C ARG A 83 -15.94 30.18 -5.39
N ARG A 84 -17.21 30.40 -5.09
CA ARG A 84 -17.98 29.54 -4.18
C ARG A 84 -18.29 28.19 -4.83
N SER A 85 -18.67 28.22 -6.09
CA SER A 85 -18.94 27.01 -6.87
C SER A 85 -17.68 26.16 -7.04
N ARG A 86 -16.53 26.79 -7.30
CA ARG A 86 -15.22 26.09 -7.36
C ARG A 86 -14.85 25.44 -6.03
N LEU A 87 -15.02 26.16 -4.89
CA LEU A 87 -14.75 25.58 -3.57
C LEU A 87 -15.61 24.35 -3.29
N ARG A 88 -16.92 24.43 -3.58
CA ARG A 88 -17.84 23.27 -3.42
C ARG A 88 -17.40 22.06 -4.24
N GLY A 89 -16.89 22.28 -5.45
CA GLY A 89 -16.42 21.18 -6.27
C GLY A 89 -15.13 20.55 -5.75
N ILE A 90 -14.20 21.36 -5.22
CA ILE A 90 -12.99 20.85 -4.55
C ILE A 90 -13.37 20.04 -3.31
N GLU A 91 -14.31 20.56 -2.48
CA GLU A 91 -14.83 19.86 -1.30
C GLU A 91 -15.55 18.55 -1.66
N ALA A 92 -16.19 18.48 -2.83
CA ALA A 92 -16.80 17.27 -3.36
C ALA A 92 -15.77 16.25 -3.92
N GLY A 93 -14.49 16.61 -4.00
CA GLY A 93 -13.41 15.77 -4.52
C GLY A 93 -13.19 15.84 -6.03
N GLY A 94 -13.71 16.88 -6.70
CA GLY A 94 -13.45 17.09 -8.13
C GLY A 94 -12.00 17.45 -8.42
N ASP A 95 -11.49 16.94 -9.53
CA ASP A 95 -10.08 17.05 -9.91
C ASP A 95 -9.80 18.31 -10.76
N ASP A 96 -10.80 18.76 -11.54
CA ASP A 96 -10.66 19.96 -12.38
C ASP A 96 -12.03 20.57 -12.74
N PHE A 97 -12.01 21.75 -13.41
CA PHE A 97 -13.19 22.51 -13.82
C PHE A 97 -13.06 23.01 -15.25
N LEU A 98 -14.17 22.99 -15.99
CA LEU A 98 -14.29 23.52 -17.32
C LEU A 98 -15.54 24.40 -17.43
N THR A 99 -15.38 25.65 -17.83
CA THR A 99 -16.49 26.61 -17.90
C THR A 99 -17.19 26.53 -19.26
N LYS A 100 -18.53 26.49 -19.28
CA LYS A 100 -19.35 26.56 -20.52
C LYS A 100 -19.47 28.02 -21.00
N PRO A 101 -19.38 28.29 -22.32
CA PRO A 101 -18.98 27.37 -23.38
C PRO A 101 -17.48 27.05 -23.32
N PHE A 102 -17.12 25.78 -23.40
CA PHE A 102 -15.72 25.36 -23.33
C PHE A 102 -15.09 25.33 -24.73
N ASP A 103 -13.82 25.70 -24.76
CA ASP A 103 -12.98 25.59 -25.93
C ASP A 103 -12.52 24.14 -26.15
N GLN A 104 -12.48 23.72 -27.42
CA GLN A 104 -12.05 22.36 -27.78
C GLN A 104 -10.62 22.05 -27.30
N LEU A 105 -9.70 23.02 -27.45
CA LEU A 105 -8.30 22.81 -27.08
C LEU A 105 -8.17 22.68 -25.57
N GLU A 106 -8.94 23.47 -24.79
CA GLU A 106 -8.95 23.39 -23.34
C GLU A 106 -9.51 22.04 -22.86
N LEU A 107 -10.66 21.62 -23.38
CA LEU A 107 -11.25 20.31 -23.09
C LEU A 107 -10.26 19.17 -23.36
N SER A 108 -9.70 19.15 -24.56
CA SER A 108 -8.75 18.14 -25.01
C SER A 108 -7.52 18.08 -24.11
N ALA A 109 -6.89 19.22 -23.83
CA ALA A 109 -5.70 19.27 -22.98
C ALA A 109 -5.94 18.72 -21.56
N ARG A 110 -7.08 19.09 -20.94
CA ARG A 110 -7.44 18.63 -19.59
C ARG A 110 -7.74 17.13 -19.57
N VAL A 111 -8.58 16.66 -20.48
CA VAL A 111 -8.93 15.24 -20.59
C VAL A 111 -7.68 14.40 -20.83
N LYS A 112 -6.83 14.79 -21.78
CA LYS A 112 -5.58 14.07 -22.08
C LYS A 112 -4.65 14.00 -20.87
N SER A 113 -4.50 15.11 -20.14
CA SER A 113 -3.63 15.16 -18.95
C SER A 113 -4.14 14.24 -17.86
N LEU A 114 -5.43 14.32 -17.52
CA LEU A 114 -6.01 13.54 -16.41
C LEU A 114 -6.14 12.05 -16.75
N VAL A 115 -6.50 11.70 -17.97
CA VAL A 115 -6.52 10.30 -18.44
C VAL A 115 -5.11 9.71 -18.42
N HIS A 116 -4.10 10.47 -18.85
CA HIS A 116 -2.71 10.01 -18.81
C HIS A 116 -2.25 9.78 -17.36
N GLN A 117 -2.57 10.70 -16.46
CA GLN A 117 -2.25 10.57 -15.02
C GLN A 117 -2.94 9.35 -14.40
N LYS A 118 -4.22 9.11 -14.71
CA LYS A 118 -4.94 7.93 -14.22
C LYS A 118 -4.29 6.64 -14.70
N ARG A 119 -3.99 6.54 -16.00
CA ARG A 119 -3.34 5.34 -16.57
C ARG A 119 -1.97 5.07 -15.96
N LEU A 120 -1.16 6.11 -15.73
CA LEU A 120 0.12 5.94 -15.04
C LEU A 120 -0.06 5.42 -13.61
N ASN A 121 -1.07 5.89 -12.88
CA ASN A 121 -1.37 5.40 -11.53
C ASN A 121 -1.85 3.94 -11.57
N GLU A 122 -2.70 3.57 -12.53
CA GLU A 122 -3.17 2.19 -12.71
C GLU A 122 -2.02 1.24 -13.07
N ASP A 123 -1.10 1.67 -13.96
CA ASP A 123 0.09 0.90 -14.30
C ASP A 123 1.00 0.66 -13.09
N LEU A 124 1.15 1.67 -12.22
CA LEU A 124 1.89 1.54 -10.97
C LEU A 124 1.22 0.58 -10.00
N ASP A 125 -0.09 0.72 -9.77
CA ASP A 125 -0.88 -0.18 -8.91
C ASP A 125 -0.81 -1.62 -9.44
N HIS A 126 -0.85 -1.80 -10.76
CA HIS A 126 -0.74 -3.12 -11.36
C HIS A 126 0.66 -3.74 -11.13
N ALA A 127 1.72 -2.96 -11.32
CA ALA A 127 3.09 -3.41 -11.07
C ALA A 127 3.29 -3.81 -9.59
N GLU A 128 2.73 -3.03 -8.67
CA GLU A 128 2.76 -3.34 -7.23
C GLU A 128 2.01 -4.64 -6.91
N LYS A 129 0.80 -4.83 -7.44
CA LYS A 129 0.02 -6.06 -7.27
C LYS A 129 0.74 -7.30 -7.80
N VAL A 130 1.40 -7.18 -8.96
CA VAL A 130 2.22 -8.27 -9.52
C VAL A 130 3.39 -8.58 -8.59
N LEU A 131 4.07 -7.57 -8.07
CA LEU A 131 5.20 -7.74 -7.15
C LEU A 131 4.77 -8.45 -5.86
N PHE A 132 3.64 -8.04 -5.25
CA PHE A 132 3.08 -8.71 -4.07
C PHE A 132 2.66 -10.15 -4.36
N SER A 133 2.10 -10.43 -5.54
CA SER A 133 1.76 -11.79 -5.96
C SER A 133 3.01 -12.67 -6.07
N ILE A 134 4.10 -12.14 -6.61
CA ILE A 134 5.39 -12.84 -6.66
C ILE A 134 5.91 -13.09 -5.25
N ALA A 135 5.89 -12.07 -4.38
CA ALA A 135 6.36 -12.20 -3.00
C ALA A 135 5.60 -13.30 -2.25
N ARG A 136 4.26 -13.34 -2.34
CA ARG A 136 3.43 -14.41 -1.77
C ARG A 136 3.75 -15.78 -2.35
N THR A 137 4.04 -15.86 -3.64
CA THR A 137 4.46 -17.13 -4.29
C THR A 137 5.81 -17.59 -3.76
N VAL A 138 6.74 -16.68 -3.55
CA VAL A 138 8.06 -16.99 -2.96
C VAL A 138 7.89 -17.44 -1.50
N GLU A 139 7.06 -16.74 -0.72
CA GLU A 139 6.75 -17.13 0.64
C GLU A 139 6.12 -18.52 0.72
N SER A 140 5.19 -18.85 -0.17
CA SER A 140 4.52 -20.18 -0.19
C SER A 140 5.47 -21.35 -0.49
N ARG A 141 6.68 -21.09 -0.99
CA ARG A 141 7.74 -22.13 -1.13
C ARG A 141 8.37 -22.52 0.20
N ASP A 142 8.33 -21.63 1.20
CA ASP A 142 8.80 -21.94 2.55
C ASP A 142 7.60 -22.40 3.39
N PRO A 143 7.51 -23.68 3.76
CA PRO A 143 6.36 -24.22 4.48
C PRO A 143 6.18 -23.64 5.89
N ASN A 144 7.11 -22.79 6.34
CA ASN A 144 7.09 -22.18 7.67
C ASN A 144 6.43 -20.78 7.70
N THR A 145 5.98 -20.25 6.56
CA THR A 145 5.62 -18.83 6.43
C THR A 145 4.14 -18.55 6.17
N GLY A 146 3.23 -19.53 6.37
CA GLY A 146 1.79 -19.27 6.26
C GLY A 146 1.35 -18.06 7.10
N ASP A 147 0.74 -17.05 6.48
CA ASP A 147 0.26 -15.81 7.06
C ASP A 147 1.32 -14.90 7.73
N HIS A 148 2.62 -15.23 7.58
CA HIS A 148 3.72 -14.46 8.16
C HIS A 148 3.74 -13.01 7.64
N CYS A 149 3.68 -12.82 6.33
CA CYS A 149 3.65 -11.49 5.73
C CYS A 149 2.48 -10.65 6.23
N GLU A 150 1.28 -11.25 6.34
CA GLU A 150 0.09 -10.53 6.84
C GLU A 150 0.26 -10.09 8.30
N ARG A 151 0.83 -10.97 9.15
CA ARG A 151 1.13 -10.61 10.54
C ARG A 151 2.16 -9.49 10.64
N LEU A 152 3.22 -9.53 9.82
CA LEU A 152 4.23 -8.46 9.79
C LEU A 152 3.66 -7.12 9.31
N VAL A 153 2.77 -7.13 8.33
CA VAL A 153 2.05 -5.92 7.86
C VAL A 153 1.25 -5.31 9.01
N MET A 154 0.52 -6.13 9.75
CA MET A 154 -0.30 -5.67 10.87
C MET A 154 0.54 -5.14 12.03
N LEU A 155 1.57 -5.88 12.41
CA LEU A 155 2.51 -5.46 13.45
C LEU A 155 3.25 -4.17 13.03
N GLY A 156 3.67 -4.08 11.76
CA GLY A 156 4.34 -2.91 11.21
C GLY A 156 3.48 -1.66 11.25
N LYS A 157 2.19 -1.80 10.89
CA LYS A 157 1.22 -0.70 11.02
C LYS A 157 1.05 -0.29 12.48
N ALA A 158 0.72 -1.23 13.36
CA ALA A 158 0.40 -0.94 14.76
C ALA A 158 1.61 -0.37 15.53
N PHE A 159 2.79 -0.96 15.36
CA PHE A 159 4.00 -0.45 16.01
C PHE A 159 4.46 0.87 15.39
N GLY A 160 4.31 1.05 14.08
CA GLY A 160 4.59 2.32 13.42
C GLY A 160 3.68 3.46 13.92
N GLU A 161 2.39 3.20 14.15
CA GLU A 161 1.45 4.15 14.77
C GLU A 161 1.85 4.46 16.23
N PHE A 162 2.24 3.46 17.00
CA PHE A 162 2.72 3.61 18.38
C PHE A 162 3.98 4.49 18.46
N LEU A 163 4.93 4.30 17.54
CA LEU A 163 6.14 5.11 17.44
C LEU A 163 5.90 6.53 16.87
N GLY A 164 4.67 6.86 16.48
CA GLY A 164 4.33 8.15 15.86
C GLY A 164 4.95 8.37 14.48
N LEU A 165 5.19 7.30 13.73
CA LEU A 165 5.76 7.38 12.39
C LEU A 165 4.80 8.06 11.42
N THR A 166 5.36 8.68 10.36
CA THR A 166 4.57 9.26 9.27
C THR A 166 3.83 8.17 8.49
N ARG A 167 2.73 8.55 7.82
CA ARG A 167 1.98 7.63 6.95
C ARG A 167 2.86 6.95 5.90
N SER A 168 3.84 7.66 5.35
CA SER A 168 4.80 7.09 4.39
C SER A 168 5.67 6.01 5.02
N GLN A 169 6.21 6.24 6.21
CA GLN A 169 7.04 5.27 6.93
C GLN A 169 6.25 4.03 7.35
N ILE A 170 5.00 4.22 7.79
CA ILE A 170 4.10 3.09 8.12
C ILE A 170 3.82 2.26 6.87
N ARG A 171 3.51 2.90 5.74
CA ARG A 171 3.35 2.20 4.46
C ARG A 171 4.61 1.43 4.08
N ASP A 172 5.78 2.02 4.22
CA ASP A 172 7.05 1.39 3.87
C ASP A 172 7.33 0.17 4.79
N LEU A 173 6.95 0.21 6.07
CA LEU A 173 6.98 -0.96 6.97
C LEU A 173 6.01 -2.06 6.52
N MET A 174 4.78 -1.69 6.15
CA MET A 174 3.77 -2.66 5.67
C MET A 174 4.26 -3.37 4.39
N TRP A 175 4.83 -2.62 3.45
CA TRP A 175 5.41 -3.19 2.24
C TRP A 175 6.66 -4.02 2.51
N GLY A 176 7.46 -3.64 3.51
CA GLY A 176 8.55 -4.46 4.04
C GLY A 176 8.04 -5.83 4.48
N GLY A 177 6.86 -5.88 5.13
CA GLY A 177 6.21 -7.13 5.53
C GLY A 177 6.01 -8.10 4.36
N TYR A 178 5.58 -7.61 3.21
CA TYR A 178 5.42 -8.45 2.02
C TYR A 178 6.72 -8.74 1.28
N LEU A 179 7.68 -7.80 1.26
CA LEU A 179 8.78 -7.79 0.28
C LEU A 179 10.15 -8.09 0.86
N HIS A 180 10.34 -8.12 2.21
CA HIS A 180 11.66 -8.30 2.81
C HIS A 180 12.40 -9.54 2.28
N ASP A 181 11.67 -10.60 2.06
CA ASP A 181 12.16 -11.92 1.64
C ASP A 181 11.97 -12.23 0.15
N ILE A 182 11.50 -11.27 -0.67
CA ILE A 182 11.24 -11.49 -2.11
C ILE A 182 12.47 -12.04 -2.85
N GLY A 183 13.66 -11.69 -2.40
CA GLY A 183 14.89 -12.17 -3.00
C GLY A 183 15.16 -13.68 -2.83
N LYS A 184 14.41 -14.36 -1.97
CA LYS A 184 14.45 -15.84 -1.88
C LYS A 184 14.07 -16.51 -3.19
N VAL A 185 13.43 -15.82 -4.13
CA VAL A 185 13.18 -16.28 -5.49
C VAL A 185 14.47 -16.72 -6.21
N GLY A 186 15.60 -16.07 -5.92
CA GLY A 186 16.90 -16.39 -6.50
C GLY A 186 17.74 -17.40 -5.71
N ILE A 187 17.22 -17.91 -4.60
CA ILE A 187 17.93 -18.91 -3.79
C ILE A 187 17.60 -20.33 -4.29
N PRO A 188 18.64 -21.18 -4.56
CA PRO A 188 18.43 -22.54 -5.00
C PRO A 188 17.63 -23.37 -3.99
N ASP A 189 16.73 -24.24 -4.49
CA ASP A 189 15.88 -25.10 -3.65
C ASP A 189 16.69 -25.98 -2.69
N ALA A 190 17.85 -26.47 -3.11
CA ALA A 190 18.75 -27.27 -2.27
C ALA A 190 19.19 -26.53 -0.99
N VAL A 191 19.23 -25.19 -1.02
CA VAL A 191 19.56 -24.34 0.14
C VAL A 191 18.31 -23.89 0.86
N LEU A 192 17.31 -23.38 0.11
CA LEU A 192 16.09 -22.82 0.68
C LEU A 192 15.26 -23.85 1.44
N LEU A 193 15.11 -25.07 0.88
CA LEU A 193 14.25 -26.13 1.42
C LEU A 193 15.02 -27.16 2.26
N LYS A 194 16.26 -26.86 2.63
CA LYS A 194 17.08 -27.78 3.43
C LYS A 194 16.49 -27.96 4.84
N THR A 195 16.21 -29.19 5.21
CA THR A 195 15.61 -29.55 6.51
C THR A 195 16.58 -29.53 7.69
N GLY A 196 17.88 -29.27 7.47
CA GLY A 196 18.92 -29.25 8.49
C GLY A 196 19.57 -27.85 8.60
N ARG A 197 20.63 -27.77 9.43
CA ARG A 197 21.43 -26.55 9.49
C ARG A 197 22.16 -26.32 8.17
N LEU A 198 22.19 -25.08 7.71
CA LEU A 198 22.97 -24.66 6.55
C LEU A 198 24.47 -24.77 6.89
N THR A 199 25.29 -25.22 5.92
CA THR A 199 26.75 -25.08 6.02
C THR A 199 27.15 -23.62 5.92
N PRO A 200 28.39 -23.23 6.26
CA PRO A 200 28.85 -21.86 6.08
C PRO A 200 28.69 -21.35 4.64
N GLU A 201 28.96 -22.21 3.64
CA GLU A 201 28.84 -21.89 2.21
C GLU A 201 27.37 -21.69 1.80
N GLU A 202 26.48 -22.59 2.22
CA GLU A 202 25.04 -22.49 1.98
C GLU A 202 24.47 -21.24 2.65
N PHE A 203 24.95 -20.89 3.84
CA PHE A 203 24.55 -19.67 4.54
C PHE A 203 24.98 -18.41 3.77
N GLN A 204 26.16 -18.42 3.12
CA GLN A 204 26.56 -17.30 2.23
C GLN A 204 25.63 -17.18 1.01
N ILE A 205 25.15 -18.31 0.47
CA ILE A 205 24.14 -18.29 -0.60
C ILE A 205 22.82 -17.73 -0.07
N MET A 206 22.36 -18.18 1.10
CA MET A 206 21.13 -17.68 1.71
C MET A 206 21.17 -16.17 1.94
N LYS A 207 22.30 -15.61 2.40
CA LYS A 207 22.45 -14.15 2.60
C LYS A 207 22.25 -13.32 1.33
N GLN A 208 22.37 -13.91 0.14
CA GLN A 208 22.18 -13.19 -1.11
C GLN A 208 20.73 -12.72 -1.32
N HIS A 209 19.75 -13.29 -0.61
CA HIS A 209 18.35 -12.89 -0.80
C HIS A 209 18.12 -11.38 -0.57
N VAL A 210 18.82 -10.75 0.39
CA VAL A 210 18.66 -9.32 0.65
C VAL A 210 19.16 -8.47 -0.53
N LEU A 211 20.26 -8.89 -1.19
CA LEU A 211 20.81 -8.20 -2.36
C LEU A 211 19.97 -8.47 -3.63
N ILE A 212 19.43 -9.66 -3.76
CA ILE A 212 18.53 -10.01 -4.87
C ILE A 212 17.22 -9.24 -4.72
N GLY A 213 16.66 -9.20 -3.49
CA GLY A 213 15.45 -8.44 -3.19
C GLY A 213 15.62 -6.94 -3.46
N GLU A 214 16.73 -6.36 -3.05
CA GLU A 214 17.07 -4.98 -3.41
C GLU A 214 17.05 -4.77 -4.93
N LYS A 215 17.75 -5.62 -5.71
CA LYS A 215 17.78 -5.51 -7.18
C LYS A 215 16.39 -5.59 -7.82
N ILE A 216 15.49 -6.39 -7.27
CA ILE A 216 14.12 -6.52 -7.76
C ILE A 216 13.33 -5.23 -7.51
N CYS A 217 13.45 -4.65 -6.30
CA CYS A 217 12.63 -3.52 -5.87
C CYS A 217 13.24 -2.14 -6.22
N GLN A 218 14.55 -2.03 -6.36
CA GLN A 218 15.27 -0.77 -6.62
C GLN A 218 14.78 0.02 -7.86
N PRO A 219 14.40 -0.60 -9.00
CA PRO A 219 13.90 0.12 -10.16
C PRO A 219 12.58 0.86 -9.91
N LEU A 220 11.80 0.45 -8.91
CA LEU A 220 10.49 1.02 -8.61
C LEU A 220 10.64 2.22 -7.66
N ARG A 221 10.27 3.41 -8.16
CA ARG A 221 10.38 4.65 -7.38
C ARG A 221 9.53 4.64 -6.09
N THR A 222 8.39 3.94 -6.12
CA THR A 222 7.49 3.77 -4.98
C THR A 222 8.10 2.95 -3.86
N MET A 223 9.10 2.10 -4.18
CA MET A 223 9.77 1.22 -3.22
C MET A 223 11.01 1.83 -2.56
N ARG A 224 11.33 3.11 -2.80
CA ARG A 224 12.55 3.73 -2.25
C ARG A 224 12.68 3.64 -0.74
N GLY A 225 11.57 3.76 0.00
CA GLY A 225 11.57 3.63 1.46
C GLY A 225 11.61 2.17 1.94
N VAL A 226 11.20 1.23 1.08
CA VAL A 226 11.17 -0.21 1.39
C VAL A 226 12.51 -0.88 1.14
N VAL A 227 13.25 -0.46 0.11
CA VAL A 227 14.56 -1.03 -0.27
C VAL A 227 15.53 -1.09 0.90
N PRO A 228 15.68 -0.06 1.76
CA PRO A 228 16.53 -0.15 2.94
C PRO A 228 16.09 -1.23 3.94
N ILE A 229 14.78 -1.49 4.06
CA ILE A 229 14.25 -2.58 4.90
C ILE A 229 14.68 -3.92 4.31
N ILE A 230 14.44 -4.15 3.02
CA ILE A 230 14.79 -5.39 2.31
C ILE A 230 16.28 -5.70 2.44
N ARG A 231 17.15 -4.70 2.25
CA ARG A 231 18.59 -4.89 2.29
C ARG A 231 19.13 -5.13 3.69
N HIS A 232 18.60 -4.41 4.72
CA HIS A 232 19.25 -4.30 6.02
C HIS A 232 18.48 -4.95 7.18
N HIS A 233 17.38 -5.66 6.97
CA HIS A 233 16.62 -6.29 8.05
C HIS A 233 17.39 -7.41 8.78
N HIS A 234 18.53 -7.84 8.28
CA HIS A 234 19.43 -8.78 8.92
C HIS A 234 20.70 -8.15 9.50
N GLU A 235 20.80 -6.82 9.48
CA GLU A 235 21.90 -6.15 10.17
C GLU A 235 21.71 -6.27 11.69
N ARG A 236 22.80 -6.18 12.43
CA ARG A 236 22.81 -6.22 13.89
C ARG A 236 23.43 -4.98 14.46
N TRP A 237 22.92 -4.50 15.57
CA TRP A 237 23.33 -3.28 16.21
C TRP A 237 24.85 -3.20 16.51
N ASP A 238 25.47 -4.37 16.81
CA ASP A 238 26.90 -4.50 17.05
C ASP A 238 27.75 -4.57 15.77
N GLY A 239 27.14 -4.62 14.57
CA GLY A 239 27.79 -4.77 13.28
C GLY A 239 28.11 -6.23 12.91
N SER A 240 27.61 -7.22 13.66
CA SER A 240 27.78 -8.65 13.32
C SER A 240 26.76 -9.16 12.31
N GLY A 241 25.90 -8.27 11.78
CA GLY A 241 24.86 -8.58 10.80
C GLY A 241 25.37 -8.67 9.35
N TYR A 242 24.44 -8.66 8.41
CA TYR A 242 24.73 -8.67 6.98
C TYR A 242 23.64 -7.88 6.22
N PRO A 243 23.89 -7.41 4.98
CA PRO A 243 25.06 -7.69 4.10
C PRO A 243 26.25 -6.75 4.30
N ASP A 244 26.03 -5.54 4.88
CA ASP A 244 27.02 -4.48 4.91
C ASP A 244 27.75 -4.34 6.26
N ALA A 245 27.35 -5.14 7.27
CA ALA A 245 27.87 -5.08 8.64
C ALA A 245 27.74 -3.67 9.27
N LEU A 246 26.62 -3.01 9.02
CA LEU A 246 26.30 -1.70 9.58
C LEU A 246 26.17 -1.77 11.10
N LYS A 247 26.54 -0.68 11.78
CA LYS A 247 26.56 -0.66 13.24
C LYS A 247 25.79 0.53 13.81
N GLY A 248 25.02 0.28 14.85
CA GLY A 248 24.29 1.33 15.56
C GLY A 248 23.36 2.11 14.62
N ASP A 249 23.43 3.43 14.69
CA ASP A 249 22.57 4.34 13.93
C ASP A 249 22.88 4.38 12.42
N ASP A 250 23.95 3.74 11.95
CA ASP A 250 24.18 3.55 10.52
C ASP A 250 23.17 2.60 9.89
N ILE A 251 22.51 1.73 10.69
CA ILE A 251 21.43 0.87 10.22
C ILE A 251 20.19 1.74 9.99
N PRO A 252 19.56 1.72 8.79
CA PRO A 252 18.35 2.47 8.54
C PRO A 252 17.26 2.20 9.58
N PHE A 253 16.69 3.26 10.15
CA PHE A 253 15.76 3.14 11.29
C PHE A 253 14.59 2.17 11.03
N LEU A 254 13.95 2.24 9.84
CA LEU A 254 12.88 1.32 9.50
C LEU A 254 13.34 -0.14 9.38
N ALA A 255 14.60 -0.39 9.03
CA ALA A 255 15.16 -1.73 9.03
C ALA A 255 15.37 -2.25 10.47
N GLN A 256 15.78 -1.38 11.41
CA GLN A 256 15.85 -1.74 12.83
C GLN A 256 14.46 -2.08 13.39
N VAL A 257 13.44 -1.26 13.09
CA VAL A 257 12.05 -1.52 13.47
C VAL A 257 11.58 -2.85 12.91
N PHE A 258 11.75 -3.04 11.61
CA PHE A 258 11.28 -4.24 10.90
C PHE A 258 11.92 -5.53 11.43
N GLN A 259 13.21 -5.51 11.71
CA GLN A 259 13.95 -6.63 12.29
C GLN A 259 13.32 -7.14 13.59
N ILE A 260 12.85 -6.23 14.45
CA ILE A 260 12.22 -6.60 15.72
C ILE A 260 10.89 -7.30 15.47
N LEU A 261 10.10 -6.79 14.52
CA LEU A 261 8.81 -7.36 14.14
C LEU A 261 9.00 -8.78 13.58
N ASP A 262 9.96 -8.96 12.67
CA ASP A 262 10.25 -10.27 12.05
C ASP A 262 10.68 -11.31 13.09
N ILE A 263 11.57 -10.94 14.00
CA ILE A 263 12.02 -11.84 15.07
C ILE A 263 10.88 -12.16 16.03
N TYR A 264 10.08 -11.16 16.41
CA TYR A 264 8.95 -11.37 17.31
C TYR A 264 7.92 -12.32 16.68
N ASP A 265 7.55 -12.10 15.41
CA ASP A 265 6.66 -13.01 14.70
C ASP A 265 7.26 -14.43 14.58
N ALA A 266 8.55 -14.53 14.26
CA ALA A 266 9.23 -15.82 14.19
C ALA A 266 9.27 -16.56 15.53
N LEU A 267 9.26 -15.86 16.66
CA LEU A 267 9.21 -16.45 18.00
C LEU A 267 7.80 -16.85 18.40
N THR A 268 6.81 -16.04 18.10
CA THR A 268 5.42 -16.19 18.55
C THR A 268 4.53 -16.99 17.61
N SER A 269 5.03 -17.37 16.43
CA SER A 269 4.31 -18.19 15.46
C SER A 269 4.67 -19.67 15.58
N GLU A 270 3.67 -20.57 15.41
CA GLU A 270 3.90 -21.99 15.28
C GLU A 270 4.66 -22.32 14.01
N ARG A 271 5.65 -23.22 14.12
CA ARG A 271 6.39 -23.76 12.98
C ARG A 271 6.40 -25.28 13.08
N PRO A 272 6.52 -26.03 11.96
CA PRO A 272 6.46 -27.50 11.95
C PRO A 272 7.36 -28.19 12.99
N TYR A 273 8.44 -27.52 13.40
CA TYR A 273 9.45 -28.07 14.32
C TYR A 273 9.56 -27.29 15.64
N LYS A 274 8.67 -26.29 15.89
CA LYS A 274 8.78 -25.42 17.05
C LYS A 274 7.40 -24.88 17.48
N LYS A 275 7.02 -25.12 18.74
CA LYS A 275 5.86 -24.47 19.34
C LYS A 275 6.09 -22.96 19.45
N ALA A 276 5.03 -22.18 19.30
CA ALA A 276 5.04 -20.75 19.56
C ALA A 276 5.46 -20.47 21.02
N PHE A 277 6.30 -19.48 21.22
CA PHE A 277 6.56 -18.93 22.55
C PHE A 277 5.43 -17.99 22.95
N SER A 278 5.24 -17.82 24.27
CA SER A 278 4.37 -16.75 24.75
C SER A 278 5.00 -15.37 24.44
N PRO A 279 4.18 -14.30 24.41
CA PRO A 279 4.71 -12.94 24.24
C PRO A 279 5.80 -12.60 25.24
N GLU A 280 5.63 -12.98 26.52
CA GLU A 280 6.62 -12.73 27.57
C GLU A 280 7.93 -13.49 27.34
N GLU A 281 7.84 -14.76 26.89
CA GLU A 281 9.02 -15.56 26.53
C GLU A 281 9.75 -14.97 25.33
N ALA A 282 9.01 -14.52 24.30
CA ALA A 282 9.58 -13.87 23.14
C ALA A 282 10.32 -12.59 23.51
N LEU A 283 9.71 -11.71 24.31
CA LEU A 283 10.35 -10.48 24.80
C LEU A 283 11.59 -10.79 25.62
N ARG A 284 11.58 -11.85 26.46
CA ARG A 284 12.76 -12.27 27.23
C ARG A 284 13.91 -12.69 26.31
N ILE A 285 13.64 -13.46 25.24
CA ILE A 285 14.65 -13.87 24.26
C ILE A 285 15.22 -12.63 23.55
N ILE A 286 14.37 -11.70 23.11
CA ILE A 286 14.78 -10.47 22.44
C ILE A 286 15.64 -9.61 23.40
N ALA A 287 15.29 -9.51 24.67
CA ALA A 287 16.09 -8.82 25.69
C ALA A 287 17.47 -9.48 25.92
N GLU A 288 17.57 -10.81 25.80
CA GLU A 288 18.86 -11.51 25.83
C GLU A 288 19.73 -11.20 24.61
N GLU A 289 19.13 -11.10 23.41
CA GLU A 289 19.83 -10.67 22.19
C GLU A 289 20.29 -9.21 22.29
N THR A 290 19.48 -8.35 22.91
CA THR A 290 19.86 -6.94 23.16
C THR A 290 21.06 -6.84 24.08
N ARG A 291 21.12 -7.66 25.15
CA ARG A 291 22.30 -7.72 26.06
C ARG A 291 23.56 -8.21 25.35
N LYS A 292 23.42 -9.00 24.28
CA LYS A 292 24.56 -9.41 23.43
C LYS A 292 25.00 -8.32 22.45
N GLY A 293 24.30 -7.19 22.40
CA GLY A 293 24.56 -6.09 21.47
C GLY A 293 23.91 -6.26 20.10
N TRP A 294 23.02 -7.22 19.89
CA TRP A 294 22.45 -7.49 18.57
C TRP A 294 21.31 -6.56 18.17
N ARG A 295 20.68 -5.91 19.14
CA ARG A 295 19.49 -5.06 18.95
C ARG A 295 19.69 -3.69 19.57
N ASN A 296 18.99 -2.70 19.02
CA ASN A 296 18.92 -1.36 19.57
C ASN A 296 18.17 -1.39 20.93
N PRO A 297 18.81 -1.05 22.06
CA PRO A 297 18.19 -1.17 23.38
C PRO A 297 17.00 -0.24 23.57
N ASP A 298 17.07 0.99 23.04
CA ASP A 298 15.99 1.98 23.18
C ASP A 298 14.74 1.52 22.40
N LEU A 299 14.94 1.03 21.20
CA LEU A 299 13.84 0.55 20.36
C LEU A 299 13.20 -0.74 20.93
N ILE A 300 13.97 -1.59 21.62
CA ILE A 300 13.43 -2.77 22.31
C ILE A 300 12.61 -2.36 23.55
N ALA A 301 12.98 -1.30 24.26
CA ALA A 301 12.17 -0.77 25.35
C ALA A 301 10.80 -0.29 24.82
N GLU A 302 10.79 0.52 23.76
CA GLU A 302 9.54 0.97 23.08
C GLU A 302 8.69 -0.22 22.59
N PHE A 303 9.31 -1.24 22.03
CA PHE A 303 8.60 -2.43 21.57
C PHE A 303 7.99 -3.24 22.74
N SER A 304 8.68 -3.32 23.85
CA SER A 304 8.17 -4.00 25.07
C SER A 304 6.95 -3.25 25.62
N ASP A 305 7.01 -1.92 25.67
CA ASP A 305 5.86 -1.09 26.09
C ASP A 305 4.68 -1.23 25.15
N PHE A 306 4.94 -1.28 23.84
CA PHE A 306 3.92 -1.53 22.80
C PHE A 306 3.22 -2.88 23.01
N ILE A 307 3.95 -3.97 23.21
CA ILE A 307 3.36 -5.30 23.42
C ILE A 307 2.54 -5.33 24.71
N GLN A 308 3.03 -4.72 25.81
CA GLN A 308 2.28 -4.62 27.04
C GLN A 308 0.98 -3.82 26.89
N ALA A 309 1.02 -2.71 26.15
CA ALA A 309 -0.17 -1.91 25.87
C ALA A 309 -1.23 -2.71 25.07
N ILE A 310 -0.79 -3.49 24.08
CA ILE A 310 -1.68 -4.39 23.35
C ILE A 310 -2.28 -5.44 24.28
N GLU A 311 -1.49 -6.13 25.09
CA GLU A 311 -1.98 -7.17 26.00
C GLU A 311 -3.01 -6.64 27.00
N LEU A 312 -2.83 -5.42 27.48
CA LEU A 312 -3.81 -4.76 28.36
C LEU A 312 -5.14 -4.50 27.64
N GLN A 313 -5.11 -4.12 26.38
CA GLN A 313 -6.32 -3.97 25.55
C GLN A 313 -7.01 -5.32 25.29
N PHE A 314 -6.25 -6.40 25.09
CA PHE A 314 -6.80 -7.74 24.87
C PHE A 314 -7.51 -8.32 26.10
N LYS A 315 -7.05 -8.03 27.30
CA LYS A 315 -7.73 -8.46 28.54
C LYS A 315 -9.12 -7.85 28.67
N SER A 316 -9.37 -6.72 28.04
CA SER A 316 -10.66 -6.02 28.06
C SER A 316 -11.58 -6.37 26.86
N GLU A 317 -11.05 -6.85 25.72
CA GLU A 317 -11.83 -7.19 24.51
C GLU A 317 -11.23 -8.37 23.70
N PRO A 318 -11.60 -9.63 24.01
CA PRO A 318 -11.02 -10.81 23.32
C PRO A 318 -11.28 -10.89 21.80
N ILE A 319 -12.14 -10.02 21.25
CA ILE A 319 -12.61 -10.05 19.85
C ILE A 319 -11.80 -9.09 18.95
N TRP A 320 -10.94 -8.25 19.51
CA TRP A 320 -10.28 -7.18 18.74
C TRP A 320 -9.29 -7.69 17.69
N PHE A 321 -8.46 -8.69 18.01
CA PHE A 321 -7.48 -9.26 17.08
C PHE A 321 -8.16 -9.89 15.85
N GLU A 322 -9.23 -10.68 16.04
CA GLU A 322 -10.01 -11.23 14.92
C GLU A 322 -10.71 -10.14 14.10
N LYS A 323 -11.21 -9.07 14.73
CA LYS A 323 -11.80 -7.92 14.01
C LYS A 323 -10.76 -7.13 13.26
N TYR A 324 -9.58 -6.93 13.83
CA TYR A 324 -8.47 -6.22 13.21
C TYR A 324 -7.92 -7.02 12.03
N VAL A 325 -7.72 -8.33 12.18
CA VAL A 325 -7.34 -9.26 11.10
C VAL A 325 -8.39 -9.24 9.98
N LYS A 326 -9.68 -9.26 10.31
CA LYS A 326 -10.77 -9.20 9.31
C LYS A 326 -10.93 -7.82 8.67
N ALA A 327 -10.56 -6.73 9.33
CA ALA A 327 -10.63 -5.38 8.77
C ALA A 327 -9.46 -5.11 7.80
N VAL A 328 -8.28 -5.64 8.07
CA VAL A 328 -7.11 -5.54 7.17
C VAL A 328 -7.27 -6.44 5.93
N ASN A 329 -7.96 -7.58 6.05
CA ASN A 329 -8.28 -8.46 4.91
C ASN A 329 -9.38 -7.91 3.97
N ARG A 330 -9.86 -6.68 4.17
CA ARG A 330 -10.84 -6.00 3.31
C ARG A 330 -10.24 -4.79 2.56
N ILE A 331 -8.95 -4.56 2.68
CA ILE A 331 -8.16 -3.62 1.89
C ILE A 331 -7.29 -4.45 0.93
#